data_6180ffbd58a749c0cb7679588ca8e948
#
_entry.id   6180ffbd58a749c0cb7679588ca8e948
#
_cell.length_a   1.000
_cell.length_b   1.000
_cell.length_c   1.000
_cell.angle_alpha   90.00
_cell.angle_beta   90.00
_cell.angle_gamma   90.00
#
_symmetry.space_group_name_H-M   'P 1'
#
loop_
_entity.id
_entity.type
_entity.pdbx_description
1 polymer ?
#
loop_
_entity_poly.entity_id
_entity_poly.type
_entity_poly.pdbx_seq_one_letter_code
_entity_poly.pdbx_strand_id
1 'polypeptide(L)'
;KQAIRIGTSILRPCKMLVNLWSEIDDGTLPVAIRIVPFDDSPASMEKMLKTLGKEIDCFVGPCDSLTWKERYNILVLKQGECCIAVPRKHRLAKKEKLKWSDLDGENLMLVKRGDSPVLNRLRDEIETKHPKISVLNISHFYDTNIFNECEQMGCIMETLDIWKDVHPSIVTIPMEWGYTMPYGIVYAKQPSEQVQAFINIIQNNLGAEQ
;
A
#
# COMPACT_ATOMS: atom_id res chain seq x y z
N LYS A 1 -30.51 8.39 -0.72
CA LYS A 1 -29.13 8.73 -0.31
C LYS A 1 -28.16 8.04 -1.26
N GLN A 2 -27.30 8.79 -1.94
CA GLN A 2 -26.25 8.21 -2.76
C GLN A 2 -25.14 7.70 -1.84
N ALA A 3 -24.72 6.45 -1.99
CA ALA A 3 -23.70 5.86 -1.16
C ALA A 3 -22.29 6.28 -1.61
N ILE A 4 -21.36 6.45 -0.69
CA ILE A 4 -19.91 6.51 -0.97
C ILE A 4 -19.44 5.12 -1.34
N ARG A 5 -18.89 4.97 -2.52
CA ARG A 5 -18.39 3.70 -3.08
C ARG A 5 -16.90 3.57 -2.76
N ILE A 6 -16.58 2.70 -1.81
CA ILE A 6 -15.22 2.44 -1.38
C ILE A 6 -14.69 1.21 -2.10
N GLY A 7 -13.62 1.38 -2.86
CA GLY A 7 -12.94 0.27 -3.53
C GLY A 7 -12.21 -0.64 -2.54
N THR A 8 -12.21 -1.94 -2.82
CA THR A 8 -11.46 -2.94 -2.04
C THR A 8 -10.83 -3.98 -2.94
N SER A 9 -9.60 -4.35 -2.63
CA SER A 9 -8.86 -5.44 -3.24
C SER A 9 -8.02 -6.18 -2.19
N ILE A 10 -7.34 -7.25 -2.58
CA ILE A 10 -6.48 -8.02 -1.67
C ILE A 10 -5.35 -7.15 -1.11
N LEU A 11 -4.67 -6.38 -1.96
CA LEU A 11 -3.56 -5.52 -1.54
C LEU A 11 -4.01 -4.13 -1.08
N ARG A 12 -5.25 -3.74 -1.38
CA ARG A 12 -5.83 -2.44 -0.99
C ARG A 12 -7.16 -2.66 -0.28
N PRO A 13 -7.13 -3.35 0.91
CA PRO A 13 -8.34 -3.66 1.65
C PRO A 13 -8.95 -2.39 2.26
N CYS A 14 -10.26 -2.25 2.12
CA CYS A 14 -10.99 -1.10 2.67
C CYS A 14 -11.19 -1.18 4.20
N LYS A 15 -10.81 -2.27 4.84
CA LYS A 15 -11.13 -2.56 6.26
C LYS A 15 -10.71 -1.43 7.20
N MET A 16 -9.53 -0.84 7.01
CA MET A 16 -9.06 0.25 7.85
C MET A 16 -9.99 1.48 7.76
N LEU A 17 -10.43 1.84 6.57
CA LEU A 17 -11.35 2.97 6.37
C LEU A 17 -12.74 2.67 6.93
N VAL A 18 -13.23 1.45 6.75
CA VAL A 18 -14.53 1.02 7.30
C VAL A 18 -14.50 1.02 8.83
N ASN A 19 -13.43 0.55 9.45
CA ASN A 19 -13.27 0.59 10.91
C ASN A 19 -13.23 2.04 11.42
N LEU A 20 -12.40 2.89 10.80
CA LEU A 20 -12.31 4.31 11.15
C LEU A 20 -13.69 4.99 11.02
N TRP A 21 -14.41 4.73 9.93
CA TRP A 21 -15.76 5.28 9.76
C TRP A 21 -16.72 4.79 10.85
N SER A 22 -16.66 3.52 11.24
CA SER A 22 -17.51 2.95 12.29
C SER A 22 -17.26 3.56 13.67
N GLU A 23 -16.06 4.08 13.91
CA GLU A 23 -15.73 4.82 15.13
C GLU A 23 -16.27 6.26 15.12
N ILE A 24 -16.38 6.86 13.92
CA ILE A 24 -16.85 8.23 13.72
C ILE A 24 -18.39 8.30 13.66
N ASP A 25 -19.03 7.36 12.95
CA ASP A 25 -20.46 7.38 12.68
C ASP A 25 -21.22 6.57 13.75
N ASP A 26 -21.97 7.29 14.58
CA ASP A 26 -22.91 6.71 15.55
C ASP A 26 -24.28 6.31 14.95
N GLY A 27 -24.38 6.30 13.63
CA GLY A 27 -25.60 6.03 12.86
C GLY A 27 -26.44 7.26 12.55
N THR A 28 -25.99 8.45 12.93
CA THR A 28 -26.72 9.72 12.69
C THR A 28 -26.28 10.44 11.42
N LEU A 29 -25.08 10.12 10.90
CA LEU A 29 -24.54 10.77 9.73
C LEU A 29 -25.32 10.37 8.46
N PRO A 30 -25.60 11.32 7.57
CA PRO A 30 -26.40 11.07 6.36
C PRO A 30 -25.60 10.38 5.24
N VAL A 31 -24.57 9.60 5.58
CA VAL A 31 -23.68 8.93 4.65
C VAL A 31 -23.96 7.44 4.66
N ALA A 32 -24.19 6.87 3.48
CA ALA A 32 -24.19 5.42 3.28
C ALA A 32 -22.87 4.99 2.63
N ILE A 33 -22.39 3.79 2.97
CA ILE A 33 -21.18 3.22 2.38
C ILE A 33 -21.55 2.01 1.54
N ARG A 34 -20.92 1.88 0.38
CA ARG A 34 -20.99 0.69 -0.47
C ARG A 34 -19.57 0.22 -0.78
N ILE A 35 -19.29 -1.04 -0.48
CA ILE A 35 -18.01 -1.68 -0.80
C ILE A 35 -18.04 -2.19 -2.24
N VAL A 36 -17.05 -1.83 -3.04
CA VAL A 36 -16.93 -2.21 -4.46
C VAL A 36 -15.61 -2.94 -4.67
N PRO A 37 -15.63 -4.24 -4.98
CA PRO A 37 -14.40 -5.00 -5.23
C PRO A 37 -13.76 -4.60 -6.56
N PHE A 38 -12.42 -4.62 -6.59
CA PHE A 38 -11.61 -4.51 -7.80
C PHE A 38 -10.41 -5.45 -7.71
N ASP A 39 -9.72 -5.65 -8.81
CA ASP A 39 -8.56 -6.53 -8.93
C ASP A 39 -7.26 -5.73 -8.88
N ASP A 40 -6.21 -6.29 -8.26
CA ASP A 40 -4.90 -5.63 -8.13
C ASP A 40 -4.02 -5.76 -9.39
N SER A 41 -4.48 -6.42 -10.45
CA SER A 41 -3.72 -6.49 -11.71
C SER A 41 -3.44 -5.10 -12.28
N PRO A 42 -2.33 -4.88 -12.99
CA PRO A 42 -2.00 -3.57 -13.57
C PRO A 42 -3.10 -3.00 -14.45
N ALA A 43 -3.76 -3.84 -15.27
CA ALA A 43 -4.85 -3.40 -16.14
C ALA A 43 -6.09 -2.96 -15.35
N SER A 44 -6.47 -3.70 -14.29
CA SER A 44 -7.59 -3.35 -13.42
C SER A 44 -7.32 -2.07 -12.63
N MET A 45 -6.10 -1.91 -12.10
CA MET A 45 -5.67 -0.70 -11.41
C MET A 45 -5.73 0.52 -12.32
N GLU A 46 -5.23 0.40 -13.54
CA GLU A 46 -5.28 1.49 -14.51
C GLU A 46 -6.70 1.90 -14.85
N LYS A 47 -7.58 0.92 -15.09
CA LYS A 47 -9.00 1.17 -15.35
C LYS A 47 -9.68 1.85 -14.16
N MET A 48 -9.48 1.34 -12.96
CA MET A 48 -10.05 1.89 -11.74
C MET A 48 -9.61 3.34 -11.52
N LEU A 49 -8.32 3.63 -11.67
CA LEU A 49 -7.78 4.99 -11.55
C LEU A 49 -8.34 5.96 -12.60
N LYS A 50 -8.49 5.53 -13.87
CA LYS A 50 -9.09 6.34 -14.92
C LYS A 50 -10.57 6.66 -14.69
N THR A 51 -11.28 5.80 -13.96
CA THR A 51 -12.71 5.93 -13.68
C THR A 51 -13.01 6.34 -12.23
N LEU A 52 -11.99 6.75 -11.48
CA LEU A 52 -12.14 7.17 -10.08
C LEU A 52 -13.10 8.36 -9.98
N GLY A 53 -14.07 8.23 -9.08
CA GLY A 53 -15.22 9.14 -8.95
C GLY A 53 -16.46 8.75 -9.77
N LYS A 54 -16.35 7.73 -10.66
CA LYS A 54 -17.48 7.24 -11.47
C LYS A 54 -18.02 5.90 -10.96
N GLU A 55 -17.17 4.89 -10.83
CA GLU A 55 -17.54 3.56 -10.35
C GLU A 55 -17.14 3.35 -8.88
N ILE A 56 -15.97 3.84 -8.51
CA ILE A 56 -15.39 3.86 -7.16
C ILE A 56 -15.11 5.32 -6.82
N ASP A 57 -15.51 5.78 -5.65
CA ASP A 57 -15.29 7.16 -5.20
C ASP A 57 -13.92 7.34 -4.55
N CYS A 58 -13.48 6.34 -3.81
CA CYS A 58 -12.17 6.33 -3.17
C CYS A 58 -11.70 4.90 -2.90
N PHE A 59 -10.41 4.75 -2.66
CA PHE A 59 -9.81 3.52 -2.15
C PHE A 59 -8.67 3.85 -1.17
N VAL A 60 -8.24 2.87 -0.39
CA VAL A 60 -7.16 3.02 0.60
C VAL A 60 -5.98 2.17 0.18
N GLY A 61 -4.79 2.73 0.21
CA GLY A 61 -3.58 1.99 -0.12
C GLY A 61 -2.31 2.81 0.05
N PRO A 62 -1.15 2.22 -0.28
CA PRO A 62 0.10 2.96 -0.37
C PRO A 62 -0.04 4.08 -1.39
N CYS A 63 0.35 5.28 -1.03
CA CYS A 63 0.09 6.48 -1.82
C CYS A 63 1.32 7.38 -2.02
N ASP A 64 2.51 6.80 -2.09
CA ASP A 64 3.77 7.52 -2.31
C ASP A 64 4.08 7.75 -3.81
N SER A 65 3.06 7.79 -4.66
CA SER A 65 3.20 8.04 -6.09
C SER A 65 3.19 9.53 -6.40
N LEU A 66 4.23 10.04 -7.04
CA LEU A 66 4.29 11.42 -7.52
C LEU A 66 3.21 11.68 -8.57
N THR A 67 3.01 10.74 -9.50
CA THR A 67 1.95 10.80 -10.51
C THR A 67 0.56 10.88 -9.88
N TRP A 68 0.31 10.12 -8.82
CA TRP A 68 -0.99 10.16 -8.14
C TRP A 68 -1.20 11.47 -7.41
N LYS A 69 -0.17 12.05 -6.79
CA LYS A 69 -0.27 13.37 -6.13
C LYS A 69 -0.66 14.48 -7.09
N GLU A 70 -0.25 14.39 -8.35
CA GLU A 70 -0.65 15.34 -9.37
C GLU A 70 -2.09 15.14 -9.85
N ARG A 71 -2.50 13.88 -10.06
CA ARG A 71 -3.77 13.52 -10.71
C ARG A 71 -4.95 13.35 -9.79
N TYR A 72 -4.70 13.03 -8.52
CA TYR A 72 -5.71 12.70 -7.52
C TYR A 72 -5.50 13.51 -6.25
N ASN A 73 -6.52 13.51 -5.40
CA ASN A 73 -6.38 13.95 -4.02
C ASN A 73 -5.98 12.76 -3.15
N ILE A 74 -5.18 13.03 -2.12
CA ILE A 74 -4.70 12.01 -1.18
C ILE A 74 -4.86 12.54 0.24
N LEU A 75 -5.53 11.78 1.10
CA LEU A 75 -5.55 11.98 2.54
C LEU A 75 -4.75 10.87 3.22
N VAL A 76 -3.56 11.20 3.71
CA VAL A 76 -2.71 10.23 4.41
C VAL A 76 -3.34 9.90 5.77
N LEU A 77 -3.54 8.61 6.05
CA LEU A 77 -4.10 8.10 7.29
C LEU A 77 -3.01 7.67 8.27
N LYS A 78 -1.95 7.04 7.78
CA LYS A 78 -0.82 6.57 8.58
C LYS A 78 0.44 6.37 7.73
N GLN A 79 1.55 6.09 8.42
CA GLN A 79 2.77 5.57 7.80
C GLN A 79 2.79 4.05 7.95
N GLY A 80 2.87 3.32 6.82
CA GLY A 80 3.10 1.87 6.81
C GLY A 80 4.59 1.54 6.90
N GLU A 81 4.96 0.52 7.63
CA GLU A 81 6.35 0.08 7.71
C GLU A 81 6.75 -0.70 6.46
N CYS A 82 7.88 -0.32 5.85
CA CYS A 82 8.53 -1.13 4.83
C CYS A 82 9.24 -2.30 5.51
N CYS A 83 8.88 -3.51 5.08
CA CYS A 83 9.36 -4.77 5.62
C CYS A 83 10.02 -5.61 4.51
N ILE A 84 10.51 -6.78 4.88
CA ILE A 84 11.00 -7.79 3.93
C ILE A 84 10.05 -8.99 3.95
N ALA A 85 9.62 -9.40 2.78
CA ALA A 85 8.89 -10.65 2.55
C ALA A 85 9.87 -11.74 2.12
N VAL A 86 9.78 -12.90 2.74
CA VAL A 86 10.60 -14.09 2.41
C VAL A 86 9.73 -15.33 2.29
N PRO A 87 10.06 -16.29 1.42
CA PRO A 87 9.41 -17.60 1.42
C PRO A 87 9.55 -18.28 2.78
N ARG A 88 8.55 -19.05 3.22
CA ARG A 88 8.60 -19.78 4.51
C ARG A 88 9.77 -20.72 4.64
N LYS A 89 10.30 -21.23 3.54
CA LYS A 89 11.48 -22.12 3.51
C LYS A 89 12.80 -21.38 3.43
N HIS A 90 12.78 -20.06 3.32
CA HIS A 90 13.97 -19.24 3.21
C HIS A 90 14.75 -19.23 4.55
N ARG A 91 16.08 -19.12 4.48
CA ARG A 91 16.96 -19.07 5.67
C ARG A 91 16.59 -17.97 6.67
N LEU A 92 16.03 -16.86 6.20
CA LEU A 92 15.64 -15.71 7.04
C LEU A 92 14.25 -15.86 7.68
N ALA A 93 13.43 -16.83 7.26
CA ALA A 93 12.01 -16.91 7.64
C ALA A 93 11.74 -17.04 9.15
N LYS A 94 12.73 -17.48 9.94
CA LYS A 94 12.59 -17.65 11.39
C LYS A 94 13.08 -16.44 12.20
N LYS A 95 13.60 -15.40 11.54
CA LYS A 95 14.04 -14.18 12.21
C LYS A 95 12.86 -13.29 12.53
N GLU A 96 12.87 -12.70 13.72
CA GLU A 96 11.84 -11.76 14.17
C GLU A 96 12.06 -10.36 13.62
N LYS A 97 13.31 -9.98 13.34
CA LYS A 97 13.73 -8.71 12.77
C LYS A 97 15.01 -8.90 11.95
N LEU A 98 15.12 -8.18 10.84
CA LEU A 98 16.27 -8.23 9.94
C LEU A 98 17.16 -7.01 10.09
N LYS A 99 18.45 -7.24 9.90
CA LYS A 99 19.50 -6.22 9.76
C LYS A 99 19.98 -6.17 8.31
N TRP A 100 20.65 -5.08 7.93
CA TRP A 100 21.26 -4.97 6.62
C TRP A 100 22.17 -6.15 6.26
N SER A 101 23.00 -6.60 7.21
CA SER A 101 23.90 -7.73 6.99
C SER A 101 23.19 -9.07 6.74
N ASP A 102 21.96 -9.22 7.17
CA ASP A 102 21.16 -10.42 6.88
C ASP A 102 20.82 -10.54 5.40
N LEU A 103 20.76 -9.40 4.68
CA LEU A 103 20.42 -9.34 3.26
C LEU A 103 21.62 -9.53 2.32
N ASP A 104 22.85 -9.64 2.86
CA ASP A 104 24.04 -9.86 2.05
C ASP A 104 23.91 -11.16 1.24
N GLY A 105 24.12 -11.06 -0.08
CA GLY A 105 24.03 -12.17 -1.03
C GLY A 105 22.60 -12.48 -1.50
N GLU A 106 21.61 -11.74 -1.04
CA GLU A 106 20.22 -11.93 -1.45
C GLU A 106 19.88 -11.20 -2.75
N ASN A 107 18.88 -11.73 -3.44
CA ASN A 107 18.19 -11.08 -4.55
C ASN A 107 16.93 -10.40 -4.02
N LEU A 108 16.91 -9.08 -3.98
CA LEU A 108 15.81 -8.28 -3.47
C LEU A 108 14.92 -7.78 -4.62
N MET A 109 13.70 -8.25 -4.66
CA MET A 109 12.67 -7.73 -5.56
C MET A 109 12.20 -6.36 -5.05
N LEU A 110 12.30 -5.35 -5.91
CA LEU A 110 11.98 -3.96 -5.59
C LEU A 110 11.31 -3.29 -6.79
N VAL A 111 10.30 -2.47 -6.53
CA VAL A 111 9.63 -1.65 -7.56
C VAL A 111 10.66 -0.85 -8.35
N LYS A 112 10.50 -0.77 -9.66
CA LYS A 112 11.37 0.01 -10.56
C LYS A 112 11.56 1.43 -10.05
N ARG A 113 12.77 1.97 -10.23
CA ARG A 113 13.05 3.38 -9.96
C ARG A 113 12.08 4.30 -10.72
N GLY A 114 11.57 5.33 -10.06
CA GLY A 114 10.76 6.35 -10.69
C GLY A 114 9.76 7.01 -9.74
N ASP A 115 8.56 6.52 -9.67
CA ASP A 115 7.40 7.24 -9.16
C ASP A 115 7.30 7.31 -7.62
N SER A 116 7.97 6.41 -6.90
CA SER A 116 7.99 6.41 -5.42
C SER A 116 9.28 7.04 -4.86
N PRO A 117 9.22 8.23 -4.26
CA PRO A 117 10.38 8.83 -3.58
C PRO A 117 10.97 7.95 -2.47
N VAL A 118 10.13 7.28 -1.69
CA VAL A 118 10.59 6.39 -0.61
C VAL A 118 11.39 5.23 -1.18
N LEU A 119 10.87 4.52 -2.18
CA LEU A 119 11.56 3.38 -2.78
C LEU A 119 12.78 3.78 -3.61
N ASN A 120 12.78 4.98 -4.19
CA ASN A 120 13.96 5.55 -4.83
C ASN A 120 15.10 5.76 -3.82
N ARG A 121 14.81 6.34 -2.65
CA ARG A 121 15.81 6.51 -1.57
C ARG A 121 16.33 5.17 -1.04
N LEU A 122 15.44 4.21 -0.85
CA LEU A 122 15.82 2.86 -0.43
C LEU A 122 16.77 2.22 -1.44
N ARG A 123 16.46 2.32 -2.72
CA ARG A 123 17.32 1.82 -3.81
C ARG A 123 18.69 2.50 -3.80
N ASP A 124 18.73 3.82 -3.66
CA ASP A 124 19.99 4.58 -3.61
C ASP A 124 20.86 4.12 -2.42
N GLU A 125 20.28 3.88 -1.26
CA GLU A 125 21.00 3.35 -0.11
C GLU A 125 21.55 1.96 -0.35
N ILE A 126 20.77 1.06 -0.95
CA ILE A 126 21.22 -0.30 -1.30
C ILE A 126 22.41 -0.22 -2.27
N GLU A 127 22.26 0.52 -3.36
CA GLU A 127 23.27 0.61 -4.41
C GLU A 127 24.58 1.24 -3.92
N THR A 128 24.51 2.20 -2.99
CA THR A 128 25.69 2.92 -2.50
C THR A 128 26.34 2.29 -1.29
N LYS A 129 25.57 1.69 -0.37
CA LYS A 129 26.08 1.20 0.92
C LYS A 129 26.03 -0.31 1.08
N HIS A 130 25.20 -1.00 0.29
CA HIS A 130 24.96 -2.44 0.44
C HIS A 130 25.12 -3.20 -0.88
N PRO A 131 26.31 -3.11 -1.55
CA PRO A 131 26.50 -3.65 -2.90
C PRO A 131 26.45 -5.18 -3.00
N LYS A 132 26.40 -5.88 -1.87
CA LYS A 132 26.20 -7.33 -1.83
C LYS A 132 24.75 -7.76 -2.00
N ILE A 133 23.80 -6.82 -2.01
CA ILE A 133 22.39 -7.06 -2.29
C ILE A 133 22.16 -6.83 -3.78
N SER A 134 21.63 -7.84 -4.46
CA SER A 134 21.26 -7.73 -5.89
C SER A 134 19.80 -7.30 -6.00
N VAL A 135 19.54 -6.16 -6.64
CA VAL A 135 18.18 -5.65 -6.82
C VAL A 135 17.57 -6.20 -8.10
N LEU A 136 16.41 -6.84 -7.98
CA LEU A 136 15.57 -7.30 -9.08
C LEU A 136 14.40 -6.35 -9.26
N ASN A 137 14.27 -5.74 -10.45
CA ASN A 137 13.16 -4.85 -10.74
C ASN A 137 11.85 -5.62 -10.92
N ILE A 138 10.80 -5.17 -10.25
CA ILE A 138 9.42 -5.59 -10.48
C ILE A 138 8.64 -4.46 -11.15
N SER A 139 7.37 -4.70 -11.50
CA SER A 139 6.50 -3.69 -12.11
C SER A 139 6.27 -2.47 -11.21
N HIS A 140 5.62 -1.43 -11.74
CA HIS A 140 5.30 -0.21 -10.99
C HIS A 140 4.28 -0.41 -9.88
N PHE A 141 3.45 -1.44 -9.98
CA PHE A 141 2.41 -1.77 -9.01
C PHE A 141 2.67 -3.14 -8.41
N TYR A 142 2.43 -3.26 -7.11
CA TYR A 142 2.32 -4.57 -6.49
C TYR A 142 1.00 -5.21 -6.90
N ASP A 143 1.07 -6.47 -7.33
CA ASP A 143 -0.07 -7.35 -7.52
C ASP A 143 0.16 -8.68 -6.79
N THR A 144 -0.84 -9.52 -6.72
CA THR A 144 -0.72 -10.81 -6.04
C THR A 144 0.27 -11.76 -6.71
N ASN A 145 0.50 -11.61 -8.02
CA ASN A 145 1.43 -12.43 -8.78
C ASN A 145 2.89 -12.21 -8.35
N ILE A 146 3.25 -11.00 -7.92
CA ILE A 146 4.60 -10.70 -7.43
C ILE A 146 4.93 -11.53 -6.19
N PHE A 147 3.96 -11.77 -5.31
CA PHE A 147 4.14 -12.66 -4.14
C PHE A 147 4.36 -14.12 -4.57
N ASN A 148 3.63 -14.58 -5.59
CA ASN A 148 3.86 -15.89 -6.18
C ASN A 148 5.27 -16.03 -6.76
N GLU A 149 5.72 -15.02 -7.51
CA GLU A 149 7.08 -14.99 -8.08
C GLU A 149 8.16 -15.00 -7.00
N CYS A 150 7.99 -14.22 -5.93
CA CYS A 150 8.91 -14.20 -4.79
C CYS A 150 9.07 -15.61 -4.18
N GLU A 151 7.97 -16.31 -3.97
CA GLU A 151 7.98 -17.69 -3.45
C GLU A 151 8.66 -18.65 -4.42
N GLN A 152 8.29 -18.63 -5.70
CA GLN A 152 8.82 -19.54 -6.72
C GLN A 152 10.31 -19.34 -6.99
N MET A 153 10.78 -18.10 -7.02
CA MET A 153 12.20 -17.78 -7.26
C MET A 153 13.07 -17.94 -6.00
N GLY A 154 12.47 -18.09 -4.83
CA GLY A 154 13.21 -18.12 -3.58
C GLY A 154 13.92 -16.81 -3.25
N CYS A 155 13.45 -15.69 -3.83
CA CYS A 155 13.97 -14.35 -3.57
C CYS A 155 13.39 -13.76 -2.30
N ILE A 156 13.93 -12.61 -1.88
CA ILE A 156 13.29 -11.74 -0.91
C ILE A 156 12.65 -10.55 -1.62
N MET A 157 11.70 -9.88 -0.98
CA MET A 157 10.96 -8.77 -1.57
C MET A 157 10.72 -7.67 -0.55
N GLU A 158 10.88 -6.41 -0.95
CA GLU A 158 10.35 -5.30 -0.16
C GLU A 158 8.82 -5.36 -0.17
N THR A 159 8.21 -5.19 0.99
CA THR A 159 6.78 -5.27 1.22
C THR A 159 6.35 -4.28 2.31
N LEU A 160 5.06 -4.27 2.63
CA LEU A 160 4.51 -3.48 3.73
C LEU A 160 3.98 -4.39 4.83
N ASP A 161 4.03 -3.90 6.07
CA ASP A 161 3.47 -4.58 7.25
C ASP A 161 2.00 -4.99 7.07
N ILE A 162 1.21 -4.18 6.35
CA ILE A 162 -0.20 -4.44 6.07
C ILE A 162 -0.43 -5.66 5.16
N TRP A 163 0.59 -6.15 4.46
CA TRP A 163 0.50 -7.29 3.55
C TRP A 163 0.99 -8.61 4.14
N LYS A 164 1.23 -8.66 5.45
CA LYS A 164 1.79 -9.84 6.13
C LYS A 164 0.99 -11.13 5.94
N ASP A 165 -0.29 -11.05 5.70
CA ASP A 165 -1.20 -12.21 5.55
C ASP A 165 -1.71 -12.43 4.12
N VAL A 166 -1.12 -11.76 3.13
CA VAL A 166 -1.59 -11.83 1.73
C VAL A 166 -1.30 -13.18 1.08
N HIS A 167 -0.17 -13.81 1.40
CA HIS A 167 0.24 -15.05 0.76
C HIS A 167 0.64 -16.11 1.81
N PRO A 168 0.07 -17.35 1.75
CA PRO A 168 0.27 -18.37 2.79
C PRO A 168 1.70 -18.89 2.90
N SER A 169 2.49 -18.80 1.82
CA SER A 169 3.88 -19.28 1.77
C SER A 169 4.93 -18.19 1.97
N ILE A 170 4.52 -16.98 2.28
CA ILE A 170 5.38 -15.81 2.51
C ILE A 170 5.32 -15.40 3.98
N VAL A 171 6.46 -15.03 4.53
CA VAL A 171 6.60 -14.44 5.87
C VAL A 171 7.05 -13.00 5.71
N THR A 172 6.37 -12.07 6.36
CA THR A 172 6.74 -10.65 6.41
C THR A 172 7.53 -10.37 7.69
N ILE A 173 8.74 -9.85 7.56
CA ILE A 173 9.65 -9.62 8.67
C ILE A 173 10.01 -8.13 8.74
N PRO A 174 9.88 -7.49 9.91
CA PRO A 174 10.35 -6.12 10.12
C PRO A 174 11.84 -5.97 9.80
N MET A 175 12.20 -4.83 9.24
CA MET A 175 13.59 -4.50 8.89
C MET A 175 14.05 -3.25 9.66
N GLU A 176 15.31 -3.23 10.10
CA GLU A 176 15.89 -2.12 10.88
C GLU A 176 16.10 -0.81 10.10
N TRP A 177 15.84 -0.78 8.81
CA TRP A 177 16.16 0.35 7.92
C TRP A 177 15.31 1.60 8.11
N GLY A 178 14.19 1.53 8.86
CA GLY A 178 13.37 2.69 9.21
C GLY A 178 12.59 3.33 8.07
N TYR A 179 12.50 2.71 6.89
CA TYR A 179 11.69 3.21 5.80
C TYR A 179 10.21 3.00 6.07
N THR A 180 9.42 4.03 5.81
CA THR A 180 7.96 4.01 5.91
C THR A 180 7.35 4.52 4.62
N MET A 181 6.12 4.11 4.34
CA MET A 181 5.38 4.54 3.18
C MET A 181 4.04 5.15 3.59
N PRO A 182 3.66 6.33 3.07
CA PRO A 182 2.35 6.89 3.35
C PRO A 182 1.26 5.95 2.87
N TYR A 183 0.27 5.75 3.71
CA TYR A 183 -0.90 4.91 3.48
C TYR A 183 -2.16 5.75 3.72
N GLY A 184 -3.02 5.85 2.72
CA GLY A 184 -4.11 6.79 2.80
C GLY A 184 -5.22 6.57 1.80
N ILE A 185 -6.17 7.50 1.82
CA ILE A 185 -7.32 7.53 0.92
C ILE A 185 -6.93 8.28 -0.36
N VAL A 186 -7.17 7.65 -1.50
CA VAL A 186 -7.01 8.25 -2.83
C VAL A 186 -8.41 8.47 -3.43
N TYR A 187 -8.68 9.67 -3.90
CA TYR A 187 -9.97 10.04 -4.47
C TYR A 187 -9.81 11.06 -5.60
N ALA A 188 -10.87 11.24 -6.42
CA ALA A 188 -10.83 12.07 -7.61
C ALA A 188 -10.42 13.52 -7.30
N LYS A 189 -9.71 14.17 -8.23
CA LYS A 189 -9.23 15.56 -8.09
C LYS A 189 -10.37 16.56 -7.91
N GLN A 190 -11.50 16.29 -8.56
CA GLN A 190 -12.75 17.04 -8.42
C GLN A 190 -13.83 16.08 -7.90
N PRO A 191 -13.87 15.82 -6.59
CA PRO A 191 -14.84 14.91 -6.01
C PRO A 191 -16.25 15.55 -6.01
N SER A 192 -17.28 14.72 -5.89
CA SER A 192 -18.63 15.23 -5.62
C SER A 192 -18.68 15.88 -4.23
N GLU A 193 -19.65 16.76 -4.00
CA GLU A 193 -19.85 17.39 -2.69
C GLU A 193 -20.00 16.37 -1.56
N GLN A 194 -20.66 15.25 -1.84
CA GLN A 194 -20.85 14.17 -0.88
C GLN A 194 -19.54 13.45 -0.53
N VAL A 195 -18.68 13.18 -1.52
CA VAL A 195 -17.34 12.60 -1.29
C VAL A 195 -16.48 13.59 -0.51
N GLN A 196 -16.50 14.86 -0.88
CA GLN A 196 -15.73 15.88 -0.16
C GLN A 196 -16.19 16.01 1.30
N ALA A 197 -17.50 15.98 1.56
CA ALA A 197 -18.05 16.02 2.92
C ALA A 197 -17.58 14.77 3.73
N PHE A 198 -17.61 13.60 3.13
CA PHE A 198 -17.12 12.36 3.74
C PHE A 198 -15.63 12.47 4.12
N ILE A 199 -14.78 12.93 3.20
CA ILE A 199 -13.36 13.15 3.45
C ILE A 199 -13.12 14.18 4.55
N ASN A 200 -13.84 15.28 4.57
CA ASN A 200 -13.73 16.32 5.59
C ASN A 200 -14.07 15.80 6.99
N ILE A 201 -15.08 14.96 7.12
CA ILE A 201 -15.44 14.32 8.39
C ILE A 201 -14.27 13.45 8.89
N ILE A 202 -13.69 12.64 8.03
CA ILE A 202 -12.53 11.79 8.38
C ILE A 202 -11.35 12.66 8.79
N GLN A 203 -11.01 13.67 7.99
CA GLN A 203 -9.87 14.55 8.25
C GLN A 203 -10.00 15.29 9.58
N ASN A 204 -11.18 15.78 9.91
CA ASN A 204 -11.45 16.48 11.18
C ASN A 204 -11.27 15.54 12.39
N ASN A 205 -11.65 14.28 12.27
CA ASN A 205 -11.48 13.29 13.33
C ASN A 205 -10.01 12.88 13.52
N LEU A 206 -9.21 12.78 12.45
CA LEU A 206 -7.78 12.53 12.56
C LEU A 206 -7.01 13.65 13.27
N GLY A 207 -7.45 14.92 13.12
CA GLY A 207 -6.86 16.07 13.79
C GLY A 207 -7.23 16.19 15.27
N ALA A 208 -8.30 15.53 15.73
CA ALA A 208 -8.75 15.58 17.13
C ALA A 208 -8.01 14.57 18.03
N GLU A 209 -7.28 13.60 17.46
CA GLU A 209 -6.50 12.59 18.19
C GLU A 209 -5.02 12.98 18.40
N GLN A 210 -4.60 14.16 17.92
CA GLN A 210 -3.28 14.77 18.15
C GLN A 210 -3.35 15.84 19.26
#